data_90f7be0853bdb1fa4aa757b63b910235
#
_entry.id   90f7be0853bdb1fa4aa757b63b910235
#
_cell.length_a   1.000
_cell.length_b   1.000
_cell.length_c   1.000
_cell.angle_alpha   90.00
_cell.angle_beta   90.00
_cell.angle_gamma   90.00
#
_symmetry.space_group_name_H-M   'P 1'
#
loop_
_entity.id
_entity.type
_entity.pdbx_description
1 polymer ?
#
loop_
_entity_poly.entity_id
_entity_poly.type
_entity_poly.pdbx_seq_one_letter_code
_entity_poly.pdbx_strand_id
1 'polypeptide(L)'
;RFFYNNIESGNAIFWTVDNGGELIGELYVFRNLTDMDFADGKETAYLCAFRVREDYRGKGIGSKLLREVLDSLKAAGFKKATIGVGPDEERNIRLYRRFGFTEKVKDCFVDPCAVDENMQPKPDEGFWLLLKEL
;
A
#
# COMPACT_ATOMS: atom_id res chain seq x y z
N ARG A 1 2.43 -21.42 9.40
CA ARG A 1 1.44 -20.60 10.09
C ARG A 1 1.79 -19.13 9.96
N PHE A 2 0.81 -18.29 9.63
CA PHE A 2 1.02 -16.88 9.38
C PHE A 2 0.21 -16.04 10.35
N PHE A 3 0.83 -14.97 10.83
CA PHE A 3 0.19 -14.01 11.71
C PHE A 3 0.20 -12.63 11.05
N TYR A 4 -0.89 -11.90 11.19
CA TYR A 4 -1.00 -10.54 10.71
C TYR A 4 -0.96 -9.60 11.90
N ASN A 5 0.06 -8.73 11.93
CA ASN A 5 0.21 -7.74 12.97
C ASN A 5 -0.10 -6.36 12.40
N ASN A 6 -0.86 -5.59 13.14
CA ASN A 6 -1.23 -4.25 12.77
C ASN A 6 -0.74 -3.30 13.86
N ILE A 7 0.28 -2.53 13.55
CA ILE A 7 0.88 -1.58 14.49
C ILE A 7 0.47 -0.18 14.06
N GLU A 8 -0.27 0.51 14.93
CA GLU A 8 -0.70 1.86 14.67
C GLU A 8 0.33 2.85 15.20
N SER A 9 0.74 3.82 14.36
CA SER A 9 1.71 4.84 14.70
C SER A 9 1.24 6.17 14.10
N GLY A 10 0.40 6.93 14.84
CA GLY A 10 -0.13 8.20 14.38
C GLY A 10 -0.91 8.07 13.07
N ASN A 11 -0.36 8.65 12.02
CA ASN A 11 -0.97 8.67 10.68
C ASN A 11 -0.77 7.36 9.91
N ALA A 12 0.15 6.51 10.32
CA ALA A 12 0.50 5.30 9.60
C ALA A 12 0.13 4.04 10.38
N ILE A 13 -0.31 3.02 9.64
CA ILE A 13 -0.54 1.68 10.18
C ILE A 13 0.42 0.75 9.45
N PHE A 14 1.21 0.00 10.20
CA PHE A 14 2.14 -0.96 9.65
C PHE A 14 1.60 -2.37 9.79
N TRP A 15 1.37 -3.01 8.65
CA TRP A 15 0.91 -4.39 8.57
C TRP A 15 2.08 -5.32 8.31
N THR A 16 2.17 -6.41 9.05
CA THR A 16 3.21 -7.42 8.85
C THR A 16 2.62 -8.81 8.76
N VAL A 17 3.30 -9.65 8.01
CA VAL A 17 3.04 -11.10 7.98
C VAL A 17 4.25 -11.77 8.62
N ASP A 18 4.00 -12.51 9.68
CA ASP A 18 5.04 -13.18 10.46
C ASP A 18 4.84 -14.70 10.36
N ASN A 19 5.93 -15.41 10.10
CA ASN A 19 5.94 -16.87 10.08
C ASN A 19 6.94 -17.37 11.11
N GLY A 20 6.45 -17.68 12.31
CA GLY A 20 7.29 -18.23 13.36
C GLY A 20 8.40 -17.29 13.85
N GLY A 21 8.13 -15.98 13.90
CA GLY A 21 9.10 -14.97 14.29
C GLY A 21 9.87 -14.34 13.13
N GLU A 22 9.63 -14.80 11.90
CA GLU A 22 10.25 -14.29 10.69
C GLU A 22 9.30 -13.36 9.95
N LEU A 23 9.73 -12.13 9.69
CA LEU A 23 8.96 -11.18 8.90
C LEU A 23 9.06 -11.55 7.41
N ILE A 24 7.94 -11.95 6.82
CA ILE A 24 7.91 -12.41 5.42
C ILE A 24 7.09 -11.52 4.50
N GLY A 25 6.32 -10.59 5.04
CA GLY A 25 5.55 -9.64 4.26
C GLY A 25 5.24 -8.40 5.06
N GLU A 26 5.07 -7.29 4.35
CA GLU A 26 4.78 -6.01 4.97
C GLU A 26 4.02 -5.07 4.04
N LEU A 27 3.28 -4.15 4.64
CA LEU A 27 2.54 -3.10 3.94
C LEU A 27 2.29 -1.95 4.91
N TYR A 28 2.52 -0.72 4.46
CA TYR A 28 2.15 0.48 5.20
C TYR A 28 0.86 1.06 4.66
N VAL A 29 0.04 1.58 5.55
CA VAL A 29 -1.17 2.34 5.20
C VAL A 29 -1.04 3.73 5.79
N PHE A 30 -1.18 4.75 4.97
CA PHE A 30 -1.23 6.15 5.41
C PHE A 30 -2.66 6.68 5.31
N ARG A 31 -3.13 7.29 6.39
CA ARG A 31 -4.50 7.85 6.46
C ARG A 31 -4.60 9.23 5.86
N ASN A 32 -3.52 10.00 5.94
CA ASN A 32 -3.49 11.38 5.49
C ASN A 32 -2.09 11.73 4.97
N LEU A 33 -2.02 12.36 3.82
CA LEU A 33 -0.78 12.83 3.23
C LEU A 33 -0.99 14.24 2.69
N THR A 34 0.11 14.99 2.53
CA THR A 34 0.06 16.35 1.98
C THR A 34 -0.61 16.36 0.61
N ASP A 35 -0.30 15.38 -0.24
CA ASP A 35 -1.01 15.17 -1.49
C ASP A 35 -2.27 14.35 -1.19
N MET A 36 -3.41 15.02 -1.18
CA MET A 36 -4.70 14.42 -0.81
C MET A 36 -5.24 13.45 -1.85
N ASP A 37 -4.69 13.41 -3.05
CA ASP A 37 -5.03 12.38 -4.02
C ASP A 37 -4.58 11.00 -3.56
N PHE A 38 -3.52 10.96 -2.74
CA PHE A 38 -3.03 9.71 -2.14
C PHE A 38 -3.86 9.32 -0.92
N ALA A 39 -4.01 10.25 0.04
CA ALA A 39 -4.75 10.02 1.27
C ALA A 39 -5.23 11.37 1.82
N ASP A 40 -6.51 11.46 2.16
CA ASP A 40 -7.15 12.73 2.51
C ASP A 40 -7.55 12.85 3.99
N GLY A 41 -7.26 11.85 4.79
CA GLY A 41 -7.59 11.84 6.21
C GLY A 41 -9.04 11.47 6.54
N LYS A 42 -9.87 11.19 5.53
CA LYS A 42 -11.30 10.94 5.72
C LYS A 42 -11.79 9.69 5.00
N GLU A 43 -11.67 9.66 3.69
CA GLU A 43 -12.26 8.62 2.84
C GLU A 43 -11.23 7.80 2.10
N THR A 44 -10.06 8.36 1.84
CA THR A 44 -9.02 7.76 1.02
C THR A 44 -7.79 7.44 1.85
N ALA A 45 -7.33 6.20 1.79
CA ALA A 45 -6.10 5.74 2.41
C ALA A 45 -5.11 5.28 1.35
N TYR A 46 -3.82 5.49 1.59
CA TYR A 46 -2.75 5.13 0.67
C TYR A 46 -1.98 3.92 1.17
N LEU A 47 -1.82 2.93 0.30
CA LEU A 47 -1.05 1.72 0.57
C LEU A 47 0.33 1.85 -0.09
N CYS A 48 1.40 1.63 0.68
CA CYS A 48 2.75 1.72 0.13
C CYS A 48 3.70 0.71 0.78
N ALA A 49 4.88 0.56 0.18
CA ALA A 49 5.92 -0.35 0.66
C ALA A 49 5.42 -1.79 0.80
N PHE A 50 4.57 -2.21 -0.13
CA PHE A 50 4.05 -3.58 -0.17
C PHE A 50 5.15 -4.52 -0.63
N ARG A 51 5.54 -5.44 0.26
CA ARG A 51 6.64 -6.38 0.02
C ARG A 51 6.33 -7.74 0.56
N VAL A 52 6.72 -8.76 -0.20
CA VAL A 52 6.71 -10.15 0.25
C VAL A 52 8.11 -10.69 -0.02
N ARG A 53 8.70 -11.37 0.95
CA ARG A 53 10.02 -11.98 0.79
C ARG A 53 10.03 -12.87 -0.43
N GLU A 54 11.11 -12.81 -1.21
CA GLU A 54 11.23 -13.49 -2.50
C GLU A 54 10.97 -15.00 -2.40
N ASP A 55 11.52 -15.64 -1.38
CA ASP A 55 11.35 -17.08 -1.15
C ASP A 55 9.93 -17.49 -0.72
N TYR A 56 9.09 -16.52 -0.41
CA TYR A 56 7.68 -16.74 -0.06
C TYR A 56 6.70 -16.26 -1.15
N ARG A 57 7.20 -15.77 -2.26
CA ARG A 57 6.35 -15.33 -3.37
C ARG A 57 5.69 -16.52 -4.07
N GLY A 58 4.56 -16.26 -4.72
CA GLY A 58 3.82 -17.31 -5.43
C GLY A 58 3.00 -18.23 -4.55
N LYS A 59 2.90 -17.94 -3.25
CA LYS A 59 2.14 -18.75 -2.28
C LYS A 59 0.85 -18.10 -1.80
N GLY A 60 0.47 -16.98 -2.42
CA GLY A 60 -0.76 -16.26 -2.08
C GLY A 60 -0.66 -15.37 -0.85
N ILE A 61 0.53 -15.17 -0.29
CA ILE A 61 0.73 -14.36 0.92
C ILE A 61 0.42 -12.90 0.65
N GLY A 62 0.93 -12.35 -0.45
CA GLY A 62 0.67 -10.97 -0.84
C GLY A 62 -0.80 -10.69 -1.07
N SER A 63 -1.49 -11.60 -1.76
CA SER A 63 -2.92 -11.50 -1.99
C SER A 63 -3.71 -11.53 -0.69
N LYS A 64 -3.33 -12.40 0.23
CA LYS A 64 -3.99 -12.52 1.52
C LYS A 64 -3.78 -11.27 2.37
N LEU A 65 -2.55 -10.75 2.42
CA LEU A 65 -2.23 -9.53 3.15
C LEU A 65 -3.03 -8.35 2.58
N LEU A 66 -3.04 -8.19 1.27
CA LEU A 66 -3.75 -7.10 0.61
C LEU A 66 -5.27 -7.17 0.89
N ARG A 67 -5.84 -8.36 0.85
CA ARG A 67 -7.27 -8.54 1.17
C ARG A 67 -7.59 -8.16 2.60
N GLU A 68 -6.77 -8.60 3.56
CA GLU A 68 -6.96 -8.26 4.98
C GLU A 68 -6.88 -6.75 5.20
N VAL A 69 -5.93 -6.09 4.56
CA VAL A 69 -5.78 -4.64 4.67
C VAL A 69 -6.99 -3.91 4.09
N LEU A 70 -7.43 -4.29 2.90
CA LEU A 70 -8.58 -3.67 2.25
C LEU A 70 -9.88 -3.89 3.05
N ASP A 71 -10.09 -5.08 3.58
CA ASP A 71 -11.25 -5.38 4.42
C ASP A 71 -11.23 -4.53 5.70
N SER A 72 -10.07 -4.37 6.31
CA SER A 72 -9.89 -3.54 7.49
C SER A 72 -10.20 -2.07 7.22
N LEU A 73 -9.74 -1.55 6.08
CA LEU A 73 -10.02 -0.16 5.68
C LEU A 73 -11.50 0.07 5.44
N LYS A 74 -12.16 -0.86 4.76
CA LYS A 74 -13.60 -0.79 4.55
C LYS A 74 -14.37 -0.81 5.87
N ALA A 75 -14.00 -1.69 6.78
CA ALA A 75 -14.60 -1.78 8.10
C ALA A 75 -14.39 -0.51 8.93
N ALA A 76 -13.27 0.17 8.73
CA ALA A 76 -12.95 1.43 9.42
C ALA A 76 -13.65 2.65 8.82
N GLY A 77 -14.40 2.48 7.73
CA GLY A 77 -15.18 3.57 7.11
C GLY A 77 -14.51 4.25 5.94
N PHE A 78 -13.33 3.80 5.50
CA PHE A 78 -12.72 4.33 4.29
C PHE A 78 -13.52 3.92 3.06
N LYS A 79 -13.60 4.80 2.09
CA LYS A 79 -14.36 4.58 0.86
C LYS A 79 -13.50 4.30 -0.36
N LYS A 80 -12.23 4.67 -0.28
CA LYS A 80 -11.27 4.53 -1.37
C LYS A 80 -9.91 4.13 -0.83
N ALA A 81 -9.17 3.39 -1.64
CA ALA A 81 -7.77 3.07 -1.37
C ALA A 81 -6.96 3.39 -2.61
N THR A 82 -5.77 3.93 -2.42
CA THR A 82 -4.83 4.20 -3.49
C THR A 82 -3.55 3.39 -3.29
N ILE A 83 -2.84 3.12 -4.38
CA ILE A 83 -1.57 2.41 -4.36
C ILE A 83 -0.72 2.89 -5.51
N GLY A 84 0.60 3.01 -5.29
CA GLY A 84 1.54 3.38 -6.33
C GLY A 84 2.14 2.16 -7.01
N VAL A 85 2.35 2.24 -8.32
CA VAL A 85 2.99 1.16 -9.06
C VAL A 85 3.77 1.74 -10.24
N GLY A 86 5.01 1.25 -10.46
CA GLY A 86 5.80 1.61 -11.63
C GLY A 86 5.21 1.02 -12.90
N PRO A 87 5.30 1.75 -14.04
CA PRO A 87 4.72 1.27 -15.30
C PRO A 87 5.33 -0.03 -15.82
N ASP A 88 6.54 -0.36 -15.38
CA ASP A 88 7.25 -1.59 -15.73
C ASP A 88 7.01 -2.75 -14.76
N GLU A 89 6.28 -2.52 -13.67
CA GLU A 89 5.97 -3.53 -12.66
C GLU A 89 4.72 -4.32 -13.07
N GLU A 90 4.81 -5.08 -14.14
CA GLU A 90 3.66 -5.78 -14.74
C GLU A 90 2.95 -6.75 -13.79
N ARG A 91 3.70 -7.47 -12.96
CA ARG A 91 3.11 -8.41 -11.99
C ARG A 91 2.26 -7.70 -10.97
N ASN A 92 2.77 -6.59 -10.44
CA ASN A 92 2.05 -5.79 -9.45
C ASN A 92 0.84 -5.10 -10.07
N ILE A 93 0.97 -4.58 -11.27
CA ILE A 93 -0.16 -3.98 -12.00
C ILE A 93 -1.30 -5.00 -12.13
N ARG A 94 -0.99 -6.23 -12.56
CA ARG A 94 -2.00 -7.29 -12.69
C ARG A 94 -2.62 -7.64 -11.35
N LEU A 95 -1.81 -7.74 -10.30
CA LEU A 95 -2.29 -8.02 -8.95
C LEU A 95 -3.24 -6.93 -8.46
N TYR A 96 -2.83 -5.67 -8.58
CA TYR A 96 -3.64 -4.55 -8.08
C TYR A 96 -4.94 -4.40 -8.87
N ARG A 97 -4.89 -4.58 -10.19
CA ARG A 97 -6.11 -4.54 -11.01
C ARG A 97 -7.08 -5.65 -10.63
N ARG A 98 -6.57 -6.83 -10.34
CA ARG A 98 -7.37 -7.97 -9.89
C ARG A 98 -8.06 -7.69 -8.56
N PHE A 99 -7.45 -6.87 -7.70
CA PHE A 99 -8.04 -6.43 -6.44
C PHE A 99 -8.95 -5.20 -6.57
N GLY A 100 -9.10 -4.67 -7.78
CA GLY A 100 -10.03 -3.59 -8.04
C GLY A 100 -9.42 -2.20 -8.15
N PHE A 101 -8.08 -2.08 -8.15
CA PHE A 101 -7.39 -0.82 -8.41
C PHE A 101 -7.37 -0.57 -9.90
N THR A 102 -8.52 -0.19 -10.45
CA THR A 102 -8.72 -0.10 -11.90
C THR A 102 -8.64 1.31 -12.46
N GLU A 103 -8.72 2.31 -11.58
CA GLU A 103 -8.64 3.70 -12.00
C GLU A 103 -7.22 4.24 -11.84
N LYS A 104 -6.66 4.81 -12.89
CA LYS A 104 -5.40 5.55 -12.82
C LYS A 104 -5.72 7.00 -12.51
N VAL A 105 -5.32 7.47 -11.34
CA VAL A 105 -5.58 8.86 -10.92
C VAL A 105 -4.65 9.82 -11.63
N LYS A 106 -3.34 9.53 -11.59
CA LYS A 106 -2.33 10.41 -12.19
C LYS A 106 -0.97 9.72 -12.27
N ASP A 107 -0.07 10.33 -13.04
CA ASP A 107 1.36 10.02 -12.99
C ASP A 107 2.00 10.80 -11.86
N CYS A 108 2.88 10.15 -11.11
CA CYS A 108 3.53 10.73 -9.95
C CYS A 108 5.05 10.71 -10.11
N PHE A 109 5.71 11.76 -9.68
CA PHE A 109 7.18 11.90 -9.76
C PHE A 109 7.79 12.21 -8.40
N VAL A 110 6.98 12.15 -7.34
CA VAL A 110 7.41 12.35 -5.96
C VAL A 110 6.72 11.31 -5.10
N ASP A 111 7.49 10.59 -4.29
CA ASP A 111 6.94 9.62 -3.35
C ASP A 111 6.65 10.33 -2.02
N PRO A 112 5.38 10.53 -1.64
CA PRO A 112 5.03 11.24 -0.41
C PRO A 112 5.36 10.44 0.87
N CYS A 113 5.63 9.15 0.74
CA CYS A 113 5.94 8.28 1.88
C CYS A 113 7.43 8.11 2.11
N ALA A 114 8.27 8.43 1.12
CA ALA A 114 9.71 8.41 1.24
C ALA A 114 10.21 9.84 1.45
N VAL A 115 11.09 10.03 2.40
CA VAL A 115 11.66 11.36 2.70
C VAL A 115 13.17 11.32 2.58
N ASP A 116 13.75 12.49 2.22
CA ASP A 116 15.18 12.68 2.17
C ASP A 116 15.73 13.09 3.54
N GLU A 117 17.03 13.45 3.58
CA GLU A 117 17.71 13.87 4.81
C GLU A 117 17.07 15.09 5.47
N ASN A 118 16.40 15.92 4.67
CA ASN A 118 15.73 17.15 5.13
C ASN A 118 14.24 16.94 5.39
N MET A 119 13.79 15.70 5.46
CA MET A 119 12.39 15.34 5.69
C MET A 119 11.44 15.83 4.58
N GLN A 120 11.97 16.04 3.38
CA GLN A 120 11.18 16.42 2.21
C GLN A 120 10.87 15.18 1.36
N PRO A 121 9.70 15.12 0.71
CA PRO A 121 9.37 14.00 -0.17
C PRO A 121 10.43 13.80 -1.25
N LYS A 122 10.83 12.54 -1.45
CA LYS A 122 11.87 12.21 -2.41
C LYS A 122 11.34 12.25 -3.84
N PRO A 123 12.14 12.75 -4.80
CA PRO A 123 11.84 12.57 -6.22
C PRO A 123 11.81 11.09 -6.58
N ASP A 124 10.98 10.75 -7.54
CA ASP A 124 10.84 9.40 -8.08
C ASP A 124 10.96 9.45 -9.61
N GLU A 125 11.36 8.35 -10.24
CA GLU A 125 11.47 8.26 -11.69
C GLU A 125 10.12 8.28 -12.40
N GLY A 126 9.06 7.98 -11.66
CA GLY A 126 7.69 7.99 -12.15
C GLY A 126 6.95 6.72 -11.77
N PHE A 127 5.75 6.88 -11.27
CA PHE A 127 4.84 5.77 -10.98
C PHE A 127 3.39 6.21 -11.21
N TRP A 128 2.51 5.23 -11.33
CA TRP A 128 1.08 5.48 -11.45
C TRP A 128 0.43 5.40 -10.08
N LEU A 129 -0.46 6.33 -9.81
CA LEU A 129 -1.34 6.23 -8.65
C LEU A 129 -2.64 5.57 -9.10
N LEU A 130 -2.91 4.38 -8.57
CA LEU A 130 -4.12 3.62 -8.86
C LEU A 130 -5.11 3.73 -7.70
N LEU A 131 -6.39 3.69 -8.01
CA LEU A 131 -7.46 3.84 -7.05
C LEU A 131 -8.45 2.68 -7.13
N LYS A 132 -8.90 2.25 -5.95
CA LYS A 132 -9.96 1.27 -5.78
C LYS A 132 -11.09 1.87 -4.94
N GLU A 133 -12.32 1.66 -5.37
CA GLU A 133 -13.52 1.90 -4.55
C GLU A 133 -13.67 0.74 -3.56
N LEU A 134 -13.87 1.06 -2.29
CA LEU A 134 -14.03 0.05 -1.23
C LEU A 134 -15.49 -0.32 -0.98
#